data_4a9740e1527113d17e439a862fdca25c
#
_entry.id   4a9740e1527113d17e439a862fdca25c
#
_cell.length_a   1.000
_cell.length_b   1.000
_cell.length_c   1.000
_cell.angle_alpha   90.00
_cell.angle_beta   90.00
_cell.angle_gamma   90.00
#
_symmetry.space_group_name_H-M   'P 1'
#
loop_
_entity.id
_entity.type
_entity.pdbx_description
1 polymer ?
#
loop_
_entity_poly.entity_id
_entity_poly.type
_entity_poly.pdbx_seq_one_letter_code
_entity_poly.pdbx_strand_id
1 'polypeptide(L)'
;MTLNRLISRRHVLRTGAAFTAISALSPARVAMAGPTEDPFLLRAAAGQAALRPAPYGPTDVWSYNGSLPGPEIRVRQGDRIRVLARNGLNEGTTVHWHGIRTPNAMDGVPFLTQDPIPVGGKFLYEFDALDAGTFWYHPHQRSSEQVGRGLYGPLIVEEADPIRVDRDLTWMLDDWRMTRDGQIAGHFDSRHDAMHGGRIGNSVTINGQIPERIAVRSGERIRLRLINAANARIFGLDFAGLAPVV
;
A
#
# COMPACT_ATOMS: atom_id res chain seq x y z
N MET A 1 30.60 -17.27 -45.27
CA MET A 1 31.87 -17.21 -44.55
C MET A 1 31.61 -16.85 -43.11
N THR A 2 31.56 -17.85 -42.25
CA THR A 2 31.23 -17.82 -40.85
C THR A 2 32.50 -17.61 -40.03
N LEU A 3 32.59 -16.55 -39.23
CA LEU A 3 33.67 -16.37 -38.26
C LEU A 3 33.08 -16.52 -36.86
N ASN A 4 33.19 -17.74 -36.31
CA ASN A 4 33.05 -18.03 -34.90
C ASN A 4 34.31 -17.49 -34.17
N ARG A 5 34.15 -16.46 -33.32
CA ARG A 5 35.18 -16.09 -32.35
C ARG A 5 34.79 -16.67 -30.99
N LEU A 6 35.50 -17.69 -30.59
CA LEU A 6 35.45 -18.24 -29.22
C LEU A 6 36.05 -17.22 -28.25
N ILE A 7 35.23 -16.75 -27.30
CA ILE A 7 35.69 -15.89 -26.21
C ILE A 7 36.34 -16.78 -25.15
N SER A 8 37.65 -16.60 -24.94
CA SER A 8 38.47 -17.34 -23.98
C SER A 8 38.10 -16.94 -22.53
N ARG A 9 38.01 -17.92 -21.62
CA ARG A 9 37.76 -17.77 -20.20
C ARG A 9 38.70 -16.80 -19.44
N ARG A 10 39.82 -16.41 -20.04
CA ARG A 10 40.78 -15.46 -19.46
C ARG A 10 40.45 -13.99 -19.64
N HIS A 11 39.47 -13.64 -20.47
CA HIS A 11 39.06 -12.24 -20.70
C HIS A 11 37.97 -11.75 -19.73
N VAL A 12 37.37 -12.63 -18.93
CA VAL A 12 36.29 -12.31 -17.98
C VAL A 12 36.83 -11.79 -16.63
N LEU A 13 38.13 -11.89 -16.37
CA LEU A 13 38.71 -11.59 -15.05
C LEU A 13 39.46 -10.25 -14.97
N ARG A 14 39.32 -9.34 -15.92
CA ARG A 14 40.05 -8.05 -15.91
C ARG A 14 39.22 -6.79 -16.10
N THR A 15 37.92 -6.80 -15.85
CA THR A 15 37.13 -5.55 -15.83
C THR A 15 36.36 -5.46 -14.52
N GLY A 16 36.91 -4.63 -13.67
CA GLY A 16 36.22 -3.70 -12.76
C GLY A 16 35.17 -4.25 -11.80
N ALA A 17 35.52 -4.21 -10.55
CA ALA A 17 34.54 -4.15 -9.47
C ALA A 17 33.62 -2.92 -9.67
N ALA A 18 32.53 -3.10 -10.39
CA ALA A 18 31.38 -2.24 -10.26
C ALA A 18 30.65 -2.68 -8.99
N PHE A 19 30.77 -1.90 -7.94
CA PHE A 19 29.90 -1.98 -6.78
C PHE A 19 28.48 -1.69 -7.27
N THR A 20 27.74 -2.71 -7.61
CA THR A 20 26.28 -2.65 -7.67
C THR A 20 25.82 -2.54 -6.22
N ALA A 21 25.47 -1.34 -5.80
CA ALA A 21 24.68 -1.14 -4.61
C ALA A 21 23.34 -1.88 -4.85
N ILE A 22 23.25 -3.10 -4.37
CA ILE A 22 21.99 -3.80 -4.21
C ILE A 22 21.28 -2.99 -3.11
N SER A 23 20.41 -2.09 -3.52
CA SER A 23 19.41 -1.51 -2.61
C SER A 23 18.61 -2.68 -2.08
N ALA A 24 18.97 -3.13 -0.89
CA ALA A 24 18.18 -4.12 -0.17
C ALA A 24 16.80 -3.50 0.02
N LEU A 25 15.82 -3.97 -0.76
CA LEU A 25 14.41 -3.80 -0.48
C LEU A 25 14.20 -4.30 0.93
N SER A 26 14.09 -3.37 1.88
CA SER A 26 13.67 -3.74 3.24
C SER A 26 12.28 -4.36 3.08
N PRO A 27 12.09 -5.63 3.46
CA PRO A 27 10.76 -6.21 3.45
C PRO A 27 9.87 -5.31 4.30
N ALA A 28 8.72 -4.91 3.77
CA ALA A 28 7.70 -4.23 4.54
C ALA A 28 7.51 -5.04 5.83
N ARG A 29 7.75 -4.40 6.97
CA ARG A 29 7.65 -5.09 8.25
C ARG A 29 6.20 -5.53 8.42
N VAL A 30 5.95 -6.82 8.28
CA VAL A 30 4.69 -7.43 8.69
C VAL A 30 4.63 -7.27 10.21
N ALA A 31 3.79 -6.36 10.68
CA ALA A 31 3.52 -6.23 12.08
C ALA A 31 2.49 -7.31 12.46
N MET A 32 2.95 -8.42 13.02
CA MET A 32 2.06 -9.38 13.65
C MET A 32 1.50 -8.73 14.91
N ALA A 33 0.26 -8.28 14.86
CA ALA A 33 -0.48 -7.88 16.05
C ALA A 33 -0.94 -9.16 16.77
N GLY A 34 -0.03 -9.77 17.54
CA GLY A 34 -0.39 -10.78 18.53
C GLY A 34 -1.07 -10.14 19.74
N PRO A 35 -1.51 -10.92 20.74
CA PRO A 35 -2.11 -10.41 21.97
C PRO A 35 -1.04 -9.70 22.84
N THR A 36 -0.57 -8.56 22.37
CA THR A 36 0.30 -7.67 23.12
C THR A 36 -0.54 -6.66 23.85
N GLU A 37 -0.20 -6.34 25.09
CA GLU A 37 -0.88 -5.30 25.88
C GLU A 37 -0.79 -3.92 25.19
N ASP A 38 0.24 -3.69 24.37
CA ASP A 38 0.47 -2.44 23.68
C ASP A 38 -0.22 -2.39 22.29
N PRO A 39 -0.96 -1.31 21.98
CA PRO A 39 -1.59 -1.13 20.68
C PRO A 39 -0.55 -0.90 19.58
N PHE A 40 -0.85 -1.38 18.37
CA PHE A 40 -0.08 -1.07 17.17
C PHE A 40 -0.10 0.45 16.93
N LEU A 41 1.07 1.08 16.82
CA LEU A 41 1.18 2.51 16.55
C LEU A 41 1.05 2.78 15.05
N LEU A 42 0.03 3.58 14.67
CA LEU A 42 -0.20 4.04 13.32
C LEU A 42 -0.13 5.57 13.27
N ARG A 43 0.98 6.12 12.76
CA ARG A 43 1.18 7.58 12.67
C ARG A 43 0.99 8.07 11.24
N ALA A 44 -0.02 8.89 11.01
CA ALA A 44 -0.19 9.64 9.77
C ALA A 44 0.75 10.87 9.77
N ALA A 45 1.54 11.06 8.72
CA ALA A 45 2.43 12.22 8.59
C ALA A 45 2.79 12.50 7.13
N ALA A 46 3.19 13.75 6.85
CA ALA A 46 3.84 14.08 5.59
C ALA A 46 5.22 13.40 5.49
N GLY A 47 5.60 13.06 4.27
CA GLY A 47 6.84 12.37 3.95
C GLY A 47 7.13 12.44 2.46
N GLN A 48 8.03 11.58 1.98
CA GLN A 48 8.41 11.50 0.57
C GLN A 48 8.48 10.06 0.11
N ALA A 49 8.15 9.82 -1.18
CA ALA A 49 8.24 8.51 -1.82
C ALA A 49 8.75 8.63 -3.26
N ALA A 50 9.45 7.61 -3.74
CA ALA A 50 9.91 7.52 -5.12
C ALA A 50 8.82 6.94 -6.02
N LEU A 51 7.82 7.76 -6.40
CA LEU A 51 6.69 7.33 -7.24
C LEU A 51 7.00 7.31 -8.74
N ARG A 52 8.14 7.86 -9.15
CA ARG A 52 8.60 7.90 -10.55
C ARG A 52 10.08 7.55 -10.63
N PRO A 53 10.53 6.94 -11.76
CA PRO A 53 11.94 6.63 -11.95
C PRO A 53 12.75 7.90 -12.17
N ALA A 54 14.08 7.80 -12.12
CA ALA A 54 14.97 8.87 -12.56
C ALA A 54 14.56 9.38 -13.96
N PRO A 55 14.66 10.70 -14.25
CA PRO A 55 15.37 11.72 -13.46
C PRO A 55 14.52 12.43 -12.40
N TYR A 56 13.31 11.96 -12.11
CA TYR A 56 12.43 12.63 -11.13
C TYR A 56 12.97 12.43 -9.71
N GLY A 57 12.87 13.49 -8.92
CA GLY A 57 13.13 13.44 -7.49
C GLY A 57 12.00 12.76 -6.70
N PRO A 58 12.14 12.66 -5.37
CA PRO A 58 11.09 12.13 -4.52
C PRO A 58 9.83 13.02 -4.59
N THR A 59 8.68 12.37 -4.51
CA THR A 59 7.36 13.02 -4.48
C THR A 59 6.93 13.24 -3.04
N ASP A 60 6.41 14.42 -2.73
CA ASP A 60 5.81 14.69 -1.43
C ASP A 60 4.49 13.92 -1.30
N VAL A 61 4.40 13.08 -0.29
CA VAL A 61 3.26 12.21 0.00
C VAL A 61 2.83 12.35 1.46
N TRP A 62 1.67 11.82 1.78
CA TRP A 62 1.31 11.53 3.17
C TRP A 62 1.34 10.01 3.36
N SER A 63 1.85 9.57 4.48
CA SER A 63 2.06 8.14 4.70
C SER A 63 1.78 7.74 6.14
N TYR A 64 1.44 6.47 6.33
CA TYR A 64 1.43 5.87 7.65
C TYR A 64 2.80 5.29 7.99
N ASN A 65 3.34 5.69 9.13
CA ASN A 65 4.65 5.24 9.65
C ASN A 65 5.84 5.42 8.68
N GLY A 66 5.74 6.41 7.75
CA GLY A 66 6.79 6.70 6.78
C GLY A 66 6.91 5.68 5.64
N SER A 67 5.94 4.79 5.46
CA SER A 67 5.90 3.82 4.36
C SER A 67 4.69 4.05 3.45
N LEU A 68 4.82 3.66 2.19
CA LEU A 68 3.77 3.70 1.19
C LEU A 68 3.75 2.38 0.39
N PRO A 69 2.65 1.62 0.48
CA PRO A 69 1.53 1.81 1.41
C PRO A 69 1.97 1.80 2.86
N GLY A 70 1.09 2.23 3.75
CA GLY A 70 1.25 2.05 5.19
C GLY A 70 1.49 0.58 5.57
N PRO A 71 1.98 0.29 6.79
CA PRO A 71 2.34 -1.07 7.19
C PRO A 71 1.16 -2.03 7.07
N GLU A 72 1.41 -3.25 6.60
CA GLU A 72 0.41 -4.31 6.64
C GLU A 72 0.12 -4.68 8.10
N ILE A 73 -1.15 -4.59 8.48
CA ILE A 73 -1.67 -5.11 9.75
C ILE A 73 -2.21 -6.50 9.47
N ARG A 74 -1.62 -7.52 10.09
CA ARG A 74 -2.01 -8.92 9.88
C ARG A 74 -2.37 -9.55 11.21
N VAL A 75 -3.57 -10.11 11.30
CA VAL A 75 -4.13 -10.75 12.49
C VAL A 75 -4.84 -12.05 12.08
N ARG A 76 -5.19 -12.88 13.06
CA ARG A 76 -6.02 -14.05 12.84
C ARG A 76 -7.49 -13.71 13.06
N GLN A 77 -8.35 -14.47 12.42
CA GLN A 77 -9.79 -14.39 12.71
C GLN A 77 -10.07 -14.64 14.19
N GLY A 78 -10.81 -13.73 14.81
CA GLY A 78 -11.11 -13.74 16.25
C GLY A 78 -10.14 -12.92 17.09
N ASP A 79 -9.00 -12.48 16.57
CA ASP A 79 -8.07 -11.65 17.33
C ASP A 79 -8.65 -10.27 17.62
N ARG A 80 -8.21 -9.67 18.73
CA ARG A 80 -8.48 -8.28 19.08
C ARG A 80 -7.52 -7.35 18.38
N ILE A 81 -8.02 -6.49 17.50
CA ILE A 81 -7.26 -5.41 16.87
C ILE A 81 -7.22 -4.22 17.83
N ARG A 82 -6.01 -3.70 18.10
CA ARG A 82 -5.78 -2.50 18.89
C ARG A 82 -4.79 -1.61 18.13
N VAL A 83 -5.26 -0.45 17.66
CA VAL A 83 -4.45 0.49 16.88
C VAL A 83 -4.54 1.88 17.48
N LEU A 84 -3.42 2.41 17.93
CA LEU A 84 -3.30 3.80 18.35
C LEU A 84 -2.93 4.67 17.15
N ALA A 85 -3.93 5.28 16.55
CA ALA A 85 -3.71 6.27 15.49
C ALA A 85 -3.19 7.59 16.08
N ARG A 86 -2.12 8.14 15.49
CA ARG A 86 -1.57 9.47 15.83
C ARG A 86 -1.58 10.35 14.60
N ASN A 87 -2.11 11.54 14.76
CA ASN A 87 -2.14 12.54 13.70
C ASN A 87 -0.90 13.45 13.74
N GLY A 88 0.00 13.28 12.78
CA GLY A 88 1.15 14.14 12.55
C GLY A 88 1.01 15.03 11.30
N LEU A 89 -0.22 15.10 10.73
CA LEU A 89 -0.55 16.03 9.64
C LEU A 89 -0.84 17.41 10.20
N ASN A 90 -1.00 18.39 9.30
CA ASN A 90 -1.40 19.76 9.62
C ASN A 90 -2.93 19.98 9.55
N GLU A 91 -3.71 18.92 9.42
CA GLU A 91 -5.17 18.94 9.42
C GLU A 91 -5.75 17.72 10.17
N GLY A 92 -7.05 17.72 10.42
CA GLY A 92 -7.72 16.58 11.04
C GLY A 92 -7.72 15.33 10.16
N THR A 93 -7.71 14.15 10.76
CA THR A 93 -7.78 12.86 10.05
C THR A 93 -8.59 11.84 10.82
N THR A 94 -8.93 10.71 10.21
CA THR A 94 -9.49 9.53 10.86
C THR A 94 -8.84 8.28 10.29
N VAL A 95 -9.16 7.11 10.85
CA VAL A 95 -8.83 5.81 10.22
C VAL A 95 -10.12 5.00 10.13
N HIS A 96 -10.56 4.74 8.91
CA HIS A 96 -11.65 3.82 8.59
C HIS A 96 -11.09 2.46 8.22
N TRP A 97 -11.81 1.42 8.60
CA TRP A 97 -11.44 0.01 8.38
C TRP A 97 -12.34 -0.56 7.29
N HIS A 98 -11.91 -0.40 6.05
CA HIS A 98 -12.74 -0.67 4.88
C HIS A 98 -13.00 -2.16 4.69
N GLY A 99 -14.28 -2.49 4.63
CA GLY A 99 -14.78 -3.83 4.30
C GLY A 99 -14.93 -4.78 5.47
N ILE A 100 -14.37 -4.47 6.65
CA ILE A 100 -14.52 -5.29 7.86
C ILE A 100 -15.65 -4.74 8.74
N ARG A 101 -16.38 -5.62 9.41
CA ARG A 101 -17.42 -5.22 10.39
C ARG A 101 -16.76 -4.72 11.67
N THR A 102 -17.04 -3.48 12.01
CA THR A 102 -16.57 -2.85 13.25
C THR A 102 -17.74 -2.31 14.09
N PRO A 103 -17.59 -2.17 15.40
CA PRO A 103 -18.51 -1.37 16.19
C PRO A 103 -18.56 0.06 15.65
N ASN A 104 -19.76 0.68 15.63
CA ASN A 104 -19.95 2.03 15.06
C ASN A 104 -18.93 3.06 15.59
N ALA A 105 -18.63 3.04 16.88
CA ALA A 105 -17.66 3.96 17.50
C ALA A 105 -16.21 3.77 17.01
N MET A 106 -15.91 2.68 16.29
CA MET A 106 -14.58 2.34 15.77
C MET A 106 -14.51 2.45 14.25
N ASP A 107 -15.58 2.87 13.57
CA ASP A 107 -15.68 2.89 12.10
C ASP A 107 -14.86 4.02 11.44
N GLY A 108 -14.51 5.06 12.18
CA GLY A 108 -13.63 6.11 11.70
C GLY A 108 -14.25 7.11 10.73
N VAL A 109 -15.59 7.22 10.69
CA VAL A 109 -16.29 8.19 9.84
C VAL A 109 -16.43 9.52 10.58
N PRO A 110 -15.80 10.62 10.09
CA PRO A 110 -15.78 11.90 10.78
C PRO A 110 -17.19 12.48 10.91
N PHE A 111 -17.46 13.09 12.08
CA PHE A 111 -18.73 13.74 12.44
C PHE A 111 -19.94 12.80 12.51
N LEU A 112 -19.79 11.52 12.22
CA LEU A 112 -20.83 10.51 12.34
C LEU A 112 -20.53 9.50 13.46
N THR A 113 -19.34 8.87 13.42
CA THR A 113 -18.95 7.86 14.41
C THR A 113 -17.92 8.39 15.41
N GLN A 114 -17.20 9.42 15.03
CA GLN A 114 -16.22 10.12 15.87
C GLN A 114 -15.94 11.54 15.35
N ASP A 115 -15.37 12.39 16.18
CA ASP A 115 -14.73 13.61 15.69
C ASP A 115 -13.39 13.29 14.99
N PRO A 116 -12.98 14.09 13.98
CA PRO A 116 -11.64 13.97 13.41
C PRO A 116 -10.57 14.07 14.49
N ILE A 117 -9.54 13.22 14.40
CA ILE A 117 -8.36 13.29 15.25
C ILE A 117 -7.66 14.63 14.96
N PRO A 118 -7.58 15.58 15.90
CA PRO A 118 -6.99 16.88 15.63
C PRO A 118 -5.48 16.79 15.40
N VAL A 119 -4.89 17.86 14.90
CA VAL A 119 -3.43 17.99 14.73
C VAL A 119 -2.70 17.67 16.04
N GLY A 120 -1.74 16.75 16.01
CA GLY A 120 -1.01 16.25 17.19
C GLY A 120 -1.81 15.30 18.08
N GLY A 121 -3.10 15.09 17.77
CA GLY A 121 -4.01 14.22 18.54
C GLY A 121 -3.80 12.74 18.27
N LYS A 122 -4.55 11.94 19.01
CA LYS A 122 -4.55 10.47 18.91
C LYS A 122 -5.94 9.91 19.14
N PHE A 123 -6.19 8.69 18.60
CA PHE A 123 -7.40 7.92 18.84
C PHE A 123 -7.05 6.43 18.92
N LEU A 124 -7.64 5.71 19.86
CA LEU A 124 -7.43 4.27 20.00
C LEU A 124 -8.60 3.53 19.37
N TYR A 125 -8.34 2.79 18.31
CA TYR A 125 -9.28 1.87 17.69
C TYR A 125 -9.12 0.48 18.31
N GLU A 126 -10.24 -0.11 18.76
CA GLU A 126 -10.27 -1.43 19.38
C GLU A 126 -11.50 -2.22 18.95
N PHE A 127 -11.30 -3.31 18.23
CA PHE A 127 -12.40 -4.18 17.78
C PHE A 127 -11.90 -5.60 17.49
N ASP A 128 -12.83 -6.54 17.40
CA ASP A 128 -12.49 -7.93 17.11
C ASP A 128 -12.54 -8.20 15.61
N ALA A 129 -11.56 -8.92 15.08
CA ALA A 129 -11.46 -9.33 13.69
C ALA A 129 -12.39 -10.51 13.40
N LEU A 130 -13.70 -10.27 13.30
CA LEU A 130 -14.72 -11.31 13.19
C LEU A 130 -14.70 -12.06 11.85
N ASP A 131 -14.35 -11.36 10.77
CA ASP A 131 -14.37 -11.89 9.41
C ASP A 131 -12.95 -12.04 8.87
N ALA A 132 -12.62 -13.25 8.38
CA ALA A 132 -11.39 -13.46 7.65
C ALA A 132 -11.47 -12.85 6.25
N GLY A 133 -10.38 -12.28 5.76
CA GLY A 133 -10.36 -11.68 4.44
C GLY A 133 -9.22 -10.70 4.18
N THR A 134 -9.36 -10.01 3.05
CA THR A 134 -8.45 -8.95 2.62
C THR A 134 -9.18 -7.64 2.71
N PHE A 135 -8.74 -6.80 3.61
CA PHE A 135 -9.30 -5.50 3.95
C PHE A 135 -8.21 -4.44 3.82
N TRP A 136 -8.58 -3.18 4.04
CA TRP A 136 -7.61 -2.09 4.06
C TRP A 136 -8.07 -0.97 5.00
N TYR A 137 -7.16 -0.08 5.35
CA TYR A 137 -7.47 1.07 6.20
C TYR A 137 -7.05 2.37 5.51
N HIS A 138 -7.86 3.40 5.69
CA HIS A 138 -7.65 4.72 5.10
C HIS A 138 -8.47 5.79 5.82
N PRO A 139 -8.18 7.11 5.67
CA PRO A 139 -9.01 8.15 6.26
C PRO A 139 -10.32 8.34 5.53
N HIS A 140 -11.36 8.68 6.28
CA HIS A 140 -12.63 9.18 5.76
C HIS A 140 -12.74 10.71 5.83
N GLN A 141 -11.81 11.40 6.52
CA GLN A 141 -11.70 12.85 6.54
C GLN A 141 -11.05 13.34 5.25
N ARG A 142 -11.75 14.16 4.44
CA ARG A 142 -11.27 14.63 3.13
C ARG A 142 -10.68 13.48 2.30
N SER A 143 -11.41 12.38 2.23
CA SER A 143 -10.92 11.08 1.76
C SER A 143 -10.25 11.14 0.39
N SER A 144 -10.83 11.89 -0.58
CA SER A 144 -10.25 12.03 -1.92
C SER A 144 -8.82 12.60 -1.91
N GLU A 145 -8.53 13.54 -1.01
CA GLU A 145 -7.17 14.10 -0.88
C GLU A 145 -6.28 13.21 -0.01
N GLN A 146 -6.74 12.83 1.17
CA GLN A 146 -5.90 12.10 2.11
C GLN A 146 -5.49 10.73 1.56
N VAL A 147 -6.41 9.99 0.94
CA VAL A 147 -6.08 8.74 0.22
C VAL A 147 -5.21 9.03 -0.99
N GLY A 148 -5.60 10.00 -1.84
CA GLY A 148 -4.85 10.34 -3.05
C GLY A 148 -3.47 10.96 -2.79
N ARG A 149 -3.11 11.25 -1.54
CA ARG A 149 -1.76 11.59 -1.10
C ARG A 149 -0.99 10.41 -0.52
N GLY A 150 -1.64 9.23 -0.31
CA GLY A 150 -0.98 8.00 0.10
C GLY A 150 -1.36 7.47 1.48
N LEU A 151 -2.36 8.03 2.16
CA LEU A 151 -2.80 7.53 3.47
C LEU A 151 -3.69 6.29 3.32
N TYR A 152 -3.09 5.15 3.11
CA TYR A 152 -3.77 3.85 3.09
C TYR A 152 -2.79 2.73 3.43
N GLY A 153 -3.31 1.59 3.85
CA GLY A 153 -2.53 0.38 4.06
C GLY A 153 -3.40 -0.87 4.17
N PRO A 154 -2.84 -2.07 3.98
CA PRO A 154 -3.59 -3.31 3.99
C PRO A 154 -3.87 -3.80 5.41
N LEU A 155 -5.05 -4.37 5.61
CA LEU A 155 -5.45 -5.13 6.80
C LEU A 155 -5.81 -6.54 6.35
N ILE A 156 -5.08 -7.53 6.83
CA ILE A 156 -5.29 -8.94 6.51
C ILE A 156 -5.77 -9.67 7.76
N VAL A 157 -6.92 -10.29 7.66
CA VAL A 157 -7.41 -11.22 8.69
C VAL A 157 -7.29 -12.63 8.14
N GLU A 158 -6.37 -13.39 8.71
CA GLU A 158 -6.10 -14.77 8.30
C GLU A 158 -7.25 -15.68 8.74
N GLU A 159 -7.61 -16.62 7.87
CA GLU A 159 -8.58 -17.66 8.16
C GLU A 159 -8.10 -18.53 9.33
N ALA A 160 -9.03 -19.10 10.10
CA ALA A 160 -8.71 -20.09 11.14
C ALA A 160 -8.02 -21.34 10.56
N ASP A 161 -8.38 -21.73 9.33
CA ASP A 161 -7.75 -22.79 8.54
C ASP A 161 -7.33 -22.22 7.16
N PRO A 162 -6.15 -21.59 7.07
CA PRO A 162 -5.72 -20.92 5.87
C PRO A 162 -5.36 -21.91 4.75
N ILE A 163 -5.66 -21.52 3.52
CA ILE A 163 -5.21 -22.31 2.35
C ILE A 163 -3.67 -22.38 2.33
N ARG A 164 -3.14 -23.55 1.98
CA ARG A 164 -1.70 -23.75 1.86
C ARG A 164 -1.19 -23.14 0.56
N VAL A 165 -0.29 -22.18 0.68
CA VAL A 165 0.39 -21.51 -0.44
C VAL A 165 1.87 -21.36 -0.11
N ASP A 166 2.70 -21.25 -1.15
CA ASP A 166 4.13 -20.99 -0.97
C ASP A 166 4.39 -19.52 -0.66
N ARG A 167 3.55 -18.63 -1.22
CA ARG A 167 3.62 -17.18 -0.98
C ARG A 167 2.22 -16.58 -0.89
N ASP A 168 2.04 -15.66 0.07
CA ASP A 168 0.86 -14.81 0.21
C ASP A 168 1.30 -13.36 -0.03
N LEU A 169 0.86 -12.77 -1.15
CA LEU A 169 1.29 -11.45 -1.61
C LEU A 169 0.11 -10.50 -1.57
N THR A 170 0.32 -9.33 -0.97
CA THR A 170 -0.66 -8.24 -0.98
C THR A 170 -0.22 -7.17 -1.98
N TRP A 171 -1.08 -6.87 -2.96
CA TRP A 171 -0.90 -5.80 -3.93
C TRP A 171 -1.92 -4.69 -3.68
N MET A 172 -1.43 -3.55 -3.25
CA MET A 172 -2.20 -2.30 -3.26
C MET A 172 -1.96 -1.60 -4.59
N LEU A 173 -3.01 -1.58 -5.41
CA LEU A 173 -3.02 -0.93 -6.71
C LEU A 173 -3.44 0.52 -6.52
N ASP A 174 -2.67 1.44 -7.05
CA ASP A 174 -3.00 2.86 -6.98
C ASP A 174 -2.58 3.59 -8.25
N ASP A 175 -3.16 4.77 -8.49
CA ASP A 175 -2.75 5.67 -9.54
C ASP A 175 -2.63 7.11 -9.04
N TRP A 176 -1.61 7.79 -9.54
CA TRP A 176 -1.21 9.12 -9.11
C TRP A 176 -1.38 10.11 -10.25
N ARG A 177 -2.08 11.21 -10.01
CA ARG A 177 -2.09 12.33 -10.96
C ARG A 177 -0.86 13.20 -10.70
N MET A 178 0.20 12.96 -11.50
CA MET A 178 1.50 13.60 -11.35
C MET A 178 1.62 14.82 -12.25
N THR A 179 2.23 15.87 -11.73
CA THR A 179 2.68 17.06 -12.50
C THR A 179 3.99 16.76 -13.25
N ARG A 180 4.42 17.71 -14.10
CA ARG A 180 5.65 17.54 -14.90
C ARG A 180 6.92 17.46 -14.07
N ASP A 181 6.92 18.09 -12.90
CA ASP A 181 8.04 18.09 -11.93
C ASP A 181 8.01 16.87 -10.98
N GLY A 182 7.07 15.94 -11.19
CA GLY A 182 7.01 14.70 -10.41
C GLY A 182 6.31 14.84 -9.06
N GLN A 183 5.54 15.91 -8.85
CA GLN A 183 4.74 16.06 -7.64
C GLN A 183 3.28 15.65 -7.87
N ILE A 184 2.54 15.37 -6.79
CA ILE A 184 1.11 15.06 -6.88
C ILE A 184 0.36 16.35 -7.24
N ALA A 185 -0.40 16.32 -8.34
CA ALA A 185 -1.23 17.46 -8.73
C ALA A 185 -2.27 17.75 -7.64
N GLY A 186 -2.44 19.01 -7.28
CA GLY A 186 -3.48 19.49 -6.36
C GLY A 186 -4.91 19.31 -6.94
N HIS A 187 -5.85 20.11 -6.44
CA HIS A 187 -7.25 20.14 -6.90
C HIS A 187 -7.99 18.78 -6.74
N PHE A 188 -7.94 18.23 -5.53
CA PHE A 188 -8.64 16.97 -5.21
C PHE A 188 -10.16 17.11 -5.16
N ASP A 189 -10.67 18.32 -5.02
CA ASP A 189 -12.08 18.72 -5.00
C ASP A 189 -12.58 19.26 -6.37
N SER A 190 -11.93 18.85 -7.45
CA SER A 190 -12.27 19.28 -8.83
C SER A 190 -13.71 18.88 -9.19
N ARG A 191 -14.55 19.89 -9.47
CA ARG A 191 -15.93 19.64 -9.97
C ARG A 191 -15.93 18.91 -11.30
N HIS A 192 -14.94 19.15 -12.15
CA HIS A 192 -14.77 18.41 -13.40
C HIS A 192 -14.58 16.91 -13.14
N ASP A 193 -13.68 16.54 -12.24
CA ASP A 193 -13.47 15.13 -11.89
C ASP A 193 -14.75 14.50 -11.32
N ALA A 194 -15.43 15.20 -10.41
CA ALA A 194 -16.67 14.69 -9.80
C ALA A 194 -17.81 14.46 -10.81
N MET A 195 -17.85 15.25 -11.89
CA MET A 195 -18.91 15.17 -12.91
C MET A 195 -18.57 14.22 -14.08
N HIS A 196 -17.35 13.69 -14.16
CA HIS A 196 -16.90 12.85 -15.28
C HIS A 196 -16.38 11.49 -14.75
N GLY A 197 -15.16 11.12 -15.11
CA GLY A 197 -14.57 9.82 -14.76
C GLY A 197 -13.89 9.74 -13.40
N GLY A 198 -14.02 10.77 -12.56
CA GLY A 198 -13.29 10.87 -11.28
C GLY A 198 -11.84 11.32 -11.46
N ARG A 199 -11.09 11.32 -10.35
CA ARG A 199 -9.68 11.70 -10.35
C ARG A 199 -8.80 10.53 -10.81
N ILE A 200 -8.70 10.35 -12.13
CA ILE A 200 -7.81 9.34 -12.72
C ILE A 200 -6.38 9.91 -12.82
N GLY A 201 -5.40 9.13 -12.38
CA GLY A 201 -3.98 9.44 -12.44
C GLY A 201 -3.33 9.15 -13.79
N ASN A 202 -2.07 9.52 -13.95
CA ASN A 202 -1.23 9.28 -15.12
C ASN A 202 0.01 8.42 -14.81
N SER A 203 0.15 7.97 -13.57
CA SER A 203 1.21 7.07 -13.11
C SER A 203 0.58 5.99 -12.24
N VAL A 204 0.84 4.72 -12.53
CA VAL A 204 0.31 3.57 -11.79
C VAL A 204 1.40 2.99 -10.92
N THR A 205 1.05 2.58 -9.71
CA THR A 205 1.96 1.86 -8.80
C THR A 205 1.31 0.60 -8.24
N ILE A 206 2.15 -0.36 -7.88
CA ILE A 206 1.82 -1.49 -7.01
C ILE A 206 2.66 -1.36 -5.75
N ASN A 207 2.00 -1.30 -4.59
CA ASN A 207 2.67 -1.09 -3.29
C ASN A 207 3.57 0.16 -3.28
N GLY A 208 3.10 1.27 -3.87
CA GLY A 208 3.82 2.54 -3.92
C GLY A 208 5.04 2.54 -4.85
N GLN A 209 5.25 1.50 -5.63
CA GLN A 209 6.37 1.36 -6.56
C GLN A 209 5.87 1.16 -7.99
N ILE A 210 6.70 1.55 -8.96
CA ILE A 210 6.44 1.22 -10.36
C ILE A 210 6.41 -0.29 -10.50
N PRO A 211 5.40 -0.86 -11.20
CA PRO A 211 5.27 -2.29 -11.33
C PRO A 211 6.53 -2.92 -11.95
N GLU A 212 7.11 -3.88 -11.25
CA GLU A 212 8.27 -4.65 -11.69
C GLU A 212 7.89 -6.13 -11.88
N ARG A 213 8.81 -6.88 -12.50
CA ARG A 213 8.63 -8.33 -12.65
C ARG A 213 8.84 -9.01 -11.31
N ILE A 214 7.93 -9.91 -10.96
CA ILE A 214 8.08 -10.78 -9.81
C ILE A 214 8.56 -12.15 -10.30
N ALA A 215 9.69 -12.60 -9.78
CA ALA A 215 10.19 -13.94 -10.06
C ALA A 215 9.29 -14.99 -9.38
N VAL A 216 8.88 -15.99 -10.14
CA VAL A 216 8.09 -17.13 -9.67
C VAL A 216 8.77 -18.43 -10.08
N ARG A 217 8.54 -19.52 -9.34
CA ARG A 217 9.03 -20.85 -9.67
C ARG A 217 7.92 -21.66 -10.34
N SER A 218 8.29 -22.59 -11.20
CA SER A 218 7.34 -23.53 -11.76
C SER A 218 6.70 -24.36 -10.65
N GLY A 219 5.37 -24.44 -10.63
CA GLY A 219 4.60 -25.17 -9.61
C GLY A 219 4.39 -24.40 -8.30
N GLU A 220 4.96 -23.20 -8.15
CA GLU A 220 4.72 -22.35 -6.97
C GLU A 220 3.25 -21.94 -6.90
N ARG A 221 2.62 -22.18 -5.74
CA ARG A 221 1.26 -21.72 -5.44
C ARG A 221 1.32 -20.36 -4.75
N ILE A 222 0.77 -19.35 -5.40
CA ILE A 222 0.77 -17.97 -4.90
C ILE A 222 -0.66 -17.55 -4.61
N ARG A 223 -0.92 -17.06 -3.40
CA ARG A 223 -2.11 -16.29 -3.08
C ARG A 223 -1.82 -14.83 -3.39
N LEU A 224 -2.63 -14.23 -4.23
CA LEU A 224 -2.54 -12.81 -4.55
C LEU A 224 -3.75 -12.08 -3.98
N ARG A 225 -3.51 -11.18 -3.04
CA ARG A 225 -4.51 -10.30 -2.46
C ARG A 225 -4.48 -8.97 -3.20
N LEU A 226 -5.62 -8.54 -3.72
CA LEU A 226 -5.73 -7.34 -4.54
C LEU A 226 -6.57 -6.29 -3.82
N ILE A 227 -6.00 -5.11 -3.61
CA ILE A 227 -6.67 -3.96 -3.02
C ILE A 227 -6.52 -2.80 -4.00
N ASN A 228 -7.63 -2.22 -4.44
CA ASN A 228 -7.63 -1.01 -5.25
C ASN A 228 -7.79 0.21 -4.34
N ALA A 229 -6.72 0.98 -4.18
CA ALA A 229 -6.67 2.21 -3.39
C ALA A 229 -6.78 3.47 -4.26
N ALA A 230 -6.89 3.34 -5.58
CA ALA A 230 -7.01 4.48 -6.49
C ALA A 230 -8.31 5.26 -6.27
N ASN A 231 -8.25 6.58 -6.39
CA ASN A 231 -9.42 7.45 -6.18
C ASN A 231 -10.59 7.15 -7.13
N ALA A 232 -10.29 6.73 -8.37
CA ALA A 232 -11.32 6.51 -9.39
C ALA A 232 -10.98 5.43 -10.42
N ARG A 233 -9.72 5.03 -10.55
CA ARG A 233 -9.32 4.07 -11.58
C ARG A 233 -9.86 2.67 -11.28
N ILE A 234 -10.42 2.04 -12.30
CA ILE A 234 -10.72 0.61 -12.32
C ILE A 234 -9.55 -0.07 -13.04
N PHE A 235 -8.97 -1.10 -12.41
CA PHE A 235 -7.88 -1.89 -12.98
C PHE A 235 -8.42 -3.16 -13.61
N GLY A 236 -8.13 -3.37 -14.90
CA GLY A 236 -8.28 -4.66 -15.55
C GLY A 236 -6.96 -5.43 -15.44
N LEU A 237 -6.99 -6.62 -14.84
CA LEU A 237 -5.82 -7.47 -14.72
C LEU A 237 -5.91 -8.59 -15.76
N ASP A 238 -4.83 -8.79 -16.51
CA ASP A 238 -4.68 -9.89 -17.46
C ASP A 238 -3.66 -10.90 -16.92
N PHE A 239 -4.08 -12.14 -16.79
CA PHE A 239 -3.25 -13.23 -16.31
C PHE A 239 -2.61 -14.05 -17.42
N ALA A 240 -2.64 -13.57 -18.68
CA ALA A 240 -1.91 -14.11 -19.83
C ALA A 240 -2.00 -15.66 -19.99
N GLY A 241 -3.21 -16.18 -19.92
CA GLY A 241 -3.47 -17.63 -20.08
C GLY A 241 -3.38 -18.45 -18.80
N LEU A 242 -3.03 -17.84 -17.66
CA LEU A 242 -3.23 -18.47 -16.35
C LEU A 242 -4.71 -18.41 -15.97
N ALA A 243 -5.22 -19.45 -15.34
CA ALA A 243 -6.57 -19.49 -14.78
C ALA A 243 -6.48 -19.33 -13.25
N PRO A 244 -6.57 -18.10 -12.72
CA PRO A 244 -6.58 -17.93 -11.28
C PRO A 244 -7.84 -18.54 -10.69
N VAL A 245 -7.71 -19.13 -9.50
CA VAL A 245 -8.84 -19.57 -8.69
C VAL A 245 -9.20 -18.44 -7.73
N VAL A 246 -10.47 -18.05 -7.71
CA VAL A 246 -11.02 -16.99 -6.84
C VAL A 246 -11.75 -17.64 -5.67
#